data_520c1319fda961a0cdf2f62d28927a56
#
_entry.id   520c1319fda961a0cdf2f62d28927a56
#
_cell.length_a   1.000
_cell.length_b   1.000
_cell.length_c   1.000
_cell.angle_alpha   90.00
_cell.angle_beta   90.00
_cell.angle_gamma   90.00
#
_symmetry.space_group_name_H-M   'P 1'
#
loop_
_entity.id
_entity.type
_entity.pdbx_description
1 polymer ?
#
loop_
_entity_poly.entity_id
_entity_poly.type
_entity_poly.pdbx_seq_one_letter_code
_entity_poly.pdbx_strand_id
1 'polypeptide(L)'
;MNGFLNILKPPGMTSAAVVGYVRRMTGEKRVGHAGTLDPEAAGVLPIMIGRAARLFDYLVDKEKTYVAECAFGAATDTQDATGKIIETGENYPDFSAVQEAAKHLVGDIEQRPSIFSAIKQDGKPLYERARDGEDVEAPVRIVHVESIELHEETPDHGVRMTIRCGRGTYIRSICDDLGKLTGCPAHMRFLLRAQSGVFTLDSAMTMEEAAAYQAQGTLQSHLLPLDYGIQHMPRADAPEWLRKQVCNGVKLPARRVPGAKELPEGQVTRVYLRDEFWGMAAREGEFLVWKCLLPPEKEENNANHP
;
A
#
# COMPACT_ATOMS: atom_id res chain seq x y z
N MET A 1 -15.64 -9.93 -11.06
CA MET A 1 -14.29 -9.47 -11.48
C MET A 1 -13.24 -9.86 -10.44
N ASN A 2 -12.01 -10.19 -10.87
CA ASN A 2 -10.92 -10.56 -9.94
C ASN A 2 -9.59 -10.02 -10.44
N GLY A 3 -8.87 -9.25 -9.61
CA GLY A 3 -7.59 -8.65 -9.97
C GLY A 3 -7.35 -7.35 -9.21
N PHE A 4 -6.39 -6.55 -9.71
CA PHE A 4 -6.10 -5.24 -9.15
C PHE A 4 -6.46 -4.15 -10.15
N LEU A 5 -6.99 -3.03 -9.63
CA LEU A 5 -6.97 -1.73 -10.29
C LEU A 5 -5.96 -0.86 -9.58
N ASN A 6 -4.98 -0.34 -10.30
CA ASN A 6 -4.08 0.66 -9.76
C ASN A 6 -4.69 2.04 -10.00
N ILE A 7 -5.38 2.58 -8.98
CA ILE A 7 -6.06 3.87 -9.09
C ILE A 7 -5.12 5.01 -8.69
N LEU A 8 -5.07 6.05 -9.53
CA LEU A 8 -4.51 7.34 -9.18
C LEU A 8 -5.52 8.07 -8.29
N LYS A 9 -5.37 7.94 -6.96
CA LYS A 9 -6.26 8.62 -6.03
C LYS A 9 -6.07 10.13 -6.11
N PRO A 10 -7.13 10.92 -6.35
CA PRO A 10 -7.04 12.37 -6.29
C PRO A 10 -6.93 12.86 -4.82
N PRO A 11 -6.42 14.09 -4.59
CA PRO A 11 -6.55 14.75 -3.29
C PRO A 11 -8.02 15.05 -2.95
N GLY A 12 -8.33 15.32 -1.68
CA GLY A 12 -9.69 15.62 -1.22
C GLY A 12 -10.59 14.37 -1.04
N MET A 13 -10.08 13.15 -1.25
CA MET A 13 -10.85 11.92 -1.16
C MET A 13 -10.16 10.88 -0.26
N THR A 14 -10.91 10.24 0.65
CA THR A 14 -10.36 9.15 1.47
C THR A 14 -10.14 7.87 0.65
N SER A 15 -9.16 7.04 1.05
CA SER A 15 -8.96 5.71 0.45
C SER A 15 -10.22 4.83 0.52
N ALA A 16 -10.99 4.94 1.61
CA ALA A 16 -12.27 4.24 1.76
C ALA A 16 -13.34 4.73 0.78
N ALA A 17 -13.36 6.02 0.46
CA ALA A 17 -14.27 6.58 -0.54
C ALA A 17 -13.96 6.05 -1.94
N VAL A 18 -12.68 5.93 -2.31
CA VAL A 18 -12.24 5.30 -3.58
C VAL A 18 -12.70 3.83 -3.63
N VAL A 19 -12.51 3.05 -2.56
CA VAL A 19 -13.03 1.67 -2.48
C VAL A 19 -14.54 1.65 -2.68
N GLY A 20 -15.28 2.55 -2.03
CA GLY A 20 -16.74 2.68 -2.17
C GLY A 20 -17.15 3.01 -3.61
N TYR A 21 -16.41 3.89 -4.27
CA TYR A 21 -16.62 4.23 -5.69
C TYR A 21 -16.42 3.00 -6.58
N VAL A 22 -15.27 2.33 -6.48
CA VAL A 22 -14.98 1.13 -7.29
C VAL A 22 -15.99 0.03 -7.03
N ARG A 23 -16.43 -0.17 -5.78
CA ARG A 23 -17.46 -1.14 -5.43
C ARG A 23 -18.80 -0.86 -6.14
N ARG A 24 -19.25 0.40 -6.16
CA ARG A 24 -20.47 0.79 -6.86
C ARG A 24 -20.34 0.65 -8.38
N MET A 25 -19.21 1.09 -8.92
CA MET A 25 -18.92 1.05 -10.35
C MET A 25 -18.89 -0.38 -10.90
N THR A 26 -18.26 -1.31 -10.17
CA THR A 26 -18.09 -2.70 -10.63
C THR A 26 -19.20 -3.65 -10.20
N GLY A 27 -20.04 -3.27 -9.23
CA GLY A 27 -21.00 -4.17 -8.59
C GLY A 27 -20.37 -5.24 -7.68
N GLU A 28 -19.04 -5.24 -7.52
CA GLU A 28 -18.34 -6.24 -6.74
C GLU A 28 -18.46 -5.97 -5.23
N LYS A 29 -18.82 -7.02 -4.46
CA LYS A 29 -18.96 -6.89 -3.01
C LYS A 29 -17.62 -6.83 -2.28
N ARG A 30 -16.62 -7.56 -2.78
CA ARG A 30 -15.28 -7.66 -2.18
C ARG A 30 -14.35 -6.71 -2.89
N VAL A 31 -14.21 -5.51 -2.34
CA VAL A 31 -13.26 -4.49 -2.81
C VAL A 31 -12.54 -3.92 -1.60
N GLY A 32 -11.23 -3.80 -1.67
CA GLY A 32 -10.36 -3.23 -0.63
C GLY A 32 -9.17 -2.50 -1.24
N HIS A 33 -8.33 -1.87 -0.44
CA HIS A 33 -7.09 -1.23 -0.89
C HIS A 33 -5.86 -1.80 -0.16
N ALA A 34 -4.70 -1.75 -0.81
CA ALA A 34 -3.43 -2.21 -0.25
C ALA A 34 -2.59 -1.05 0.31
N GLY A 35 -3.07 -0.40 1.36
CA GLY A 35 -2.40 0.70 2.05
C GLY A 35 -3.11 2.05 1.92
N THR A 36 -3.45 2.63 3.06
CA THR A 36 -4.14 3.92 3.15
C THR A 36 -3.27 5.06 2.61
N LEU A 37 -3.91 6.02 1.96
CA LEU A 37 -3.42 7.37 1.72
C LEU A 37 -4.30 8.35 2.48
N ASP A 38 -3.68 9.39 3.04
CA ASP A 38 -4.40 10.48 3.68
C ASP A 38 -5.36 11.15 2.69
N PRO A 39 -6.43 11.82 3.15
CA PRO A 39 -7.42 12.43 2.25
C PRO A 39 -6.79 13.39 1.23
N GLU A 40 -5.90 14.28 1.68
CA GLU A 40 -5.25 15.27 0.82
C GLU A 40 -4.06 14.72 0.03
N ALA A 41 -3.56 13.53 0.36
CA ALA A 41 -2.53 12.88 -0.42
C ALA A 41 -3.07 12.38 -1.76
N ALA A 42 -2.27 12.50 -2.81
CA ALA A 42 -2.54 11.94 -4.14
C ALA A 42 -1.72 10.67 -4.40
N GLY A 43 -2.01 9.98 -5.50
CA GLY A 43 -1.10 8.96 -6.06
C GLY A 43 -1.63 7.55 -6.06
N VAL A 44 -0.70 6.64 -6.25
CA VAL A 44 -0.93 5.21 -6.46
C VAL A 44 -1.69 4.57 -5.29
N LEU A 45 -2.87 4.05 -5.55
CA LEU A 45 -3.71 3.32 -4.60
C LEU A 45 -4.16 1.99 -5.23
N PRO A 46 -3.43 0.89 -4.99
CA PRO A 46 -3.83 -0.42 -5.51
C PRO A 46 -5.15 -0.87 -4.88
N ILE A 47 -6.16 -1.05 -5.71
CA ILE A 47 -7.49 -1.55 -5.32
C ILE A 47 -7.58 -3.04 -5.66
N MET A 48 -7.88 -3.84 -4.66
CA MET A 48 -8.09 -5.28 -4.75
C MET A 48 -9.56 -5.56 -5.02
N ILE A 49 -9.84 -6.29 -6.12
CA ILE A 49 -11.20 -6.64 -6.53
C ILE A 49 -11.39 -8.15 -6.43
N GLY A 50 -12.52 -8.57 -5.83
CA GLY A 50 -12.90 -9.96 -5.72
C GLY A 50 -11.90 -10.78 -4.90
N ARG A 51 -11.32 -11.82 -5.52
CA ARG A 51 -10.38 -12.73 -4.87
C ARG A 51 -9.04 -12.07 -4.50
N ALA A 52 -8.65 -10.99 -5.19
CA ALA A 52 -7.42 -10.25 -4.88
C ALA A 52 -7.40 -9.72 -3.43
N ALA A 53 -8.55 -9.42 -2.84
CA ALA A 53 -8.63 -8.97 -1.44
C ALA A 53 -8.07 -9.98 -0.42
N ARG A 54 -7.98 -11.27 -0.78
CA ARG A 54 -7.40 -12.31 0.06
C ARG A 54 -5.87 -12.32 0.05
N LEU A 55 -5.25 -11.55 -0.84
CA LEU A 55 -3.80 -11.40 -0.95
C LEU A 55 -3.25 -10.19 -0.19
N PHE A 56 -4.09 -9.50 0.59
CA PHE A 56 -3.74 -8.28 1.31
C PHE A 56 -2.43 -8.42 2.11
N ASP A 57 -2.27 -9.47 2.90
CA ASP A 57 -1.11 -9.68 3.77
C ASP A 57 0.21 -9.84 3.01
N TYR A 58 0.15 -10.23 1.73
CA TYR A 58 1.33 -10.38 0.86
C TYR A 58 1.72 -9.09 0.14
N LEU A 59 0.89 -8.03 0.24
CA LEU A 59 1.05 -6.76 -0.49
C LEU A 59 1.49 -5.62 0.41
N VAL A 60 1.12 -5.65 1.69
CA VAL A 60 1.26 -4.48 2.58
C VAL A 60 2.68 -4.18 3.03
N ASP A 61 3.57 -5.19 3.04
CA ASP A 61 4.96 -5.06 3.53
C ASP A 61 5.94 -4.58 2.45
N LYS A 62 5.44 -3.95 1.38
CA LYS A 62 6.28 -3.46 0.29
C LYS A 62 6.73 -2.04 0.52
N GLU A 63 7.89 -1.73 -0.06
CA GLU A 63 8.40 -0.37 -0.15
C GLU A 63 7.40 0.56 -0.81
N LYS A 64 7.51 1.82 -0.43
CA LYS A 64 6.73 2.91 -1.03
C LYS A 64 7.66 4.06 -1.36
N THR A 65 7.39 4.70 -2.48
CA THR A 65 8.06 5.93 -2.88
C THR A 65 7.07 7.06 -2.87
N TYR A 66 7.47 8.14 -2.21
CA TYR A 66 6.66 9.34 -2.10
C TYR A 66 7.42 10.55 -2.66
N VAL A 67 6.71 11.44 -3.32
CA VAL A 67 7.15 12.82 -3.54
C VAL A 67 6.40 13.67 -2.54
N ALA A 68 7.14 14.39 -1.71
CA ALA A 68 6.59 15.20 -0.64
C ALA A 68 7.14 16.63 -0.70
N GLU A 69 6.37 17.54 -0.16
CA GLU A 69 6.81 18.92 0.08
C GLU A 69 6.69 19.20 1.58
N CYS A 70 7.81 19.55 2.19
CA CYS A 70 7.93 20.00 3.56
C CYS A 70 7.95 21.53 3.56
N ALA A 71 7.05 22.18 4.28
CA ALA A 71 7.00 23.64 4.45
C ALA A 71 7.50 24.01 5.84
N PHE A 72 8.45 24.93 5.91
CA PHE A 72 9.00 25.48 7.15
C PHE A 72 8.27 26.75 7.58
N GLY A 73 8.36 27.09 8.87
CA GLY A 73 7.79 28.28 9.48
C GLY A 73 6.55 28.02 10.33
N ALA A 74 5.92 26.85 10.21
CA ALA A 74 4.79 26.47 11.04
C ALA A 74 4.71 24.95 11.25
N ALA A 75 4.43 24.52 12.48
CA ALA A 75 4.01 23.15 12.79
C ALA A 75 2.49 23.09 13.04
N THR A 76 1.86 21.99 12.69
CA THR A 76 0.43 21.76 12.87
C THR A 76 0.16 20.53 13.71
N ASP A 77 -1.01 20.46 14.34
CA ASP A 77 -1.45 19.33 15.18
C ASP A 77 -1.61 18.02 14.40
N THR A 78 -1.89 18.11 13.09
CA THR A 78 -1.97 16.95 12.17
C THR A 78 -0.63 16.62 11.50
N GLN A 79 0.40 17.47 11.66
CA GLN A 79 1.67 17.41 10.94
C GLN A 79 1.54 17.59 9.41
N ASP A 80 0.38 18.06 8.91
CA ASP A 80 0.12 18.42 7.52
C ASP A 80 -0.61 19.78 7.42
N ALA A 81 -0.79 20.28 6.20
CA ALA A 81 -1.39 21.58 5.95
C ALA A 81 -2.87 21.70 6.35
N THR A 82 -3.55 20.61 6.73
CA THR A 82 -4.97 20.63 7.13
C THR A 82 -5.18 20.91 8.60
N GLY A 83 -4.12 20.81 9.40
CA GLY A 83 -4.15 20.97 10.85
C GLY A 83 -4.18 22.43 11.30
N LYS A 84 -4.43 22.61 12.60
CA LYS A 84 -4.29 23.91 13.26
C LYS A 84 -2.82 24.17 13.53
N ILE A 85 -2.37 25.40 13.26
CA ILE A 85 -1.01 25.82 13.62
C ILE A 85 -0.88 25.79 15.14
N ILE A 86 0.13 25.09 15.64
CA ILE A 86 0.46 24.96 17.06
C ILE A 86 1.78 25.65 17.41
N GLU A 87 2.63 25.87 16.42
CA GLU A 87 3.91 26.54 16.60
C GLU A 87 4.30 27.30 15.32
N THR A 88 4.97 28.45 15.45
CA THR A 88 5.50 29.22 14.34
C THR A 88 6.95 29.63 14.57
N GLY A 89 7.71 29.80 13.49
CA GLY A 89 9.10 30.26 13.54
C GLY A 89 9.51 30.94 12.23
N GLU A 90 10.46 31.86 12.30
CA GLU A 90 10.96 32.63 11.15
C GLU A 90 12.44 32.32 10.83
N ASN A 91 13.05 31.39 11.58
CA ASN A 91 14.45 31.00 11.35
C ASN A 91 14.51 29.88 10.27
N TYR A 92 14.21 30.25 9.04
CA TYR A 92 14.16 29.31 7.92
C TYR A 92 15.53 28.68 7.64
N PRO A 93 15.65 27.33 7.60
CA PRO A 93 16.87 26.65 7.24
C PRO A 93 17.20 26.85 5.76
N ASP A 94 18.49 26.94 5.44
CA ASP A 94 18.93 26.82 4.04
C ASP A 94 18.88 25.37 3.58
N PHE A 95 18.98 25.17 2.25
CA PHE A 95 18.91 23.83 1.65
C PHE A 95 19.94 22.85 2.20
N SER A 96 21.15 23.33 2.51
CA SER A 96 22.24 22.49 3.04
C SER A 96 21.95 22.02 4.47
N ALA A 97 21.34 22.85 5.29
CA ALA A 97 20.92 22.48 6.65
C ALA A 97 19.82 21.40 6.62
N VAL A 98 18.83 21.55 5.70
CA VAL A 98 17.81 20.52 5.52
C VAL A 98 18.41 19.21 4.98
N GLN A 99 19.38 19.30 4.07
CA GLN A 99 20.06 18.12 3.54
C GLN A 99 20.85 17.36 4.63
N GLU A 100 21.50 18.09 5.53
CA GLU A 100 22.20 17.47 6.66
C GLU A 100 21.21 16.84 7.64
N ALA A 101 20.12 17.54 7.99
CA ALA A 101 19.05 17.02 8.83
C ALA A 101 18.43 15.75 8.27
N ALA A 102 18.18 15.70 6.96
CA ALA A 102 17.60 14.53 6.29
C ALA A 102 18.44 13.25 6.44
N LYS A 103 19.76 13.36 6.55
CA LYS A 103 20.64 12.19 6.77
C LYS A 103 20.36 11.47 8.09
N HIS A 104 19.90 12.20 9.11
CA HIS A 104 19.54 11.62 10.41
C HIS A 104 18.21 10.88 10.38
N LEU A 105 17.42 11.02 9.31
CA LEU A 105 16.12 10.38 9.11
C LEU A 105 16.19 9.21 8.13
N VAL A 106 17.40 8.74 7.77
CA VAL A 106 17.64 7.58 6.90
C VAL A 106 18.09 6.39 7.76
N GLY A 107 17.65 5.19 7.40
CA GLY A 107 17.86 3.95 8.15
C GLY A 107 16.67 3.60 9.04
N ASP A 108 16.93 2.87 10.10
CA ASP A 108 15.92 2.55 11.12
C ASP A 108 15.78 3.72 12.08
N ILE A 109 14.63 4.37 12.06
CA ILE A 109 14.36 5.56 12.87
C ILE A 109 13.13 5.35 13.77
N GLU A 110 13.15 6.00 14.92
CA GLU A 110 11.98 6.10 15.77
C GLU A 110 11.05 7.21 15.26
N GLN A 111 9.79 6.87 15.03
CA GLN A 111 8.75 7.85 14.70
C GLN A 111 7.63 7.83 15.73
N ARG A 112 7.18 9.02 16.09
CA ARG A 112 5.90 9.22 16.79
C ARG A 112 4.91 9.85 15.80
N PRO A 113 4.00 9.06 15.20
CA PRO A 113 2.98 9.58 14.30
C PRO A 113 2.04 10.57 14.99
N SER A 114 1.41 11.45 14.21
CA SER A 114 0.30 12.26 14.72
C SER A 114 -0.82 11.36 15.27
N ILE A 115 -1.51 11.82 16.31
CA ILE A 115 -2.73 11.19 16.86
C ILE A 115 -3.83 11.09 15.79
N PHE A 116 -3.79 11.93 14.74
CA PHE A 116 -4.68 11.86 13.58
C PHE A 116 -4.22 10.79 12.58
N SER A 117 -4.00 9.57 13.06
CA SER A 117 -3.57 8.41 12.27
C SER A 117 -4.53 7.23 12.38
N ALA A 118 -4.45 6.31 11.40
CA ALA A 118 -5.26 5.09 11.37
C ALA A 118 -4.71 3.97 12.28
N ILE A 119 -3.75 4.27 13.14
CA ILE A 119 -3.22 3.35 14.15
C ILE A 119 -4.37 2.99 15.10
N LYS A 120 -4.56 1.70 15.33
CA LYS A 120 -5.56 1.23 16.29
C LYS A 120 -4.93 1.06 17.67
N GLN A 121 -5.59 1.62 18.66
CA GLN A 121 -5.32 1.41 20.08
C GLN A 121 -6.63 0.99 20.74
N ASP A 122 -6.64 -0.13 21.45
CA ASP A 122 -7.85 -0.71 22.08
C ASP A 122 -9.01 -0.95 21.07
N GLY A 123 -8.67 -1.30 19.83
CA GLY A 123 -9.63 -1.62 18.77
C GLY A 123 -10.18 -0.41 17.99
N LYS A 124 -9.97 0.84 18.47
CA LYS A 124 -10.39 2.07 17.78
C LYS A 124 -9.20 2.78 17.13
N PRO A 125 -9.34 3.37 15.91
CA PRO A 125 -8.32 4.23 15.32
C PRO A 125 -8.05 5.46 16.17
N LEU A 126 -6.77 5.89 16.25
CA LEU A 126 -6.41 7.09 17.04
C LEU A 126 -7.10 8.35 16.54
N TYR A 127 -7.29 8.51 15.22
CA TYR A 127 -7.96 9.69 14.67
C TYR A 127 -9.44 9.82 15.13
N GLU A 128 -10.14 8.71 15.43
CA GLU A 128 -11.50 8.74 15.98
C GLU A 128 -11.48 9.21 17.42
N ARG A 129 -10.58 8.65 18.21
CA ARG A 129 -10.41 9.03 19.63
C ARG A 129 -9.99 10.50 19.78
N ALA A 130 -9.05 10.97 18.94
CA ALA A 130 -8.62 12.36 18.93
C ALA A 130 -9.78 13.34 18.59
N ARG A 131 -10.66 12.96 17.62
CA ARG A 131 -11.85 13.75 17.29
C ARG A 131 -12.90 13.75 18.39
N ASP A 132 -13.00 12.66 19.13
CA ASP A 132 -13.88 12.55 20.30
C ASP A 132 -13.34 13.34 21.51
N GLY A 133 -12.16 13.98 21.39
CA GLY A 133 -11.53 14.79 22.45
C GLY A 133 -10.83 13.94 23.51
N GLU A 134 -10.58 12.66 23.25
CA GLU A 134 -9.81 11.82 24.17
C GLU A 134 -8.33 12.24 24.18
N ASP A 135 -7.73 12.29 25.36
CA ASP A 135 -6.29 12.48 25.51
C ASP A 135 -5.58 11.18 25.17
N VAL A 136 -5.04 11.12 23.94
CA VAL A 136 -4.38 9.93 23.39
C VAL A 136 -2.99 10.28 22.89
N GLU A 137 -2.07 9.37 23.08
CA GLU A 137 -0.71 9.50 22.58
C GLU A 137 -0.43 8.37 21.57
N ALA A 138 0.15 8.73 20.41
CA ALA A 138 0.54 7.74 19.44
C ALA A 138 1.78 6.98 19.92
N PRO A 139 1.81 5.64 19.79
CA PRO A 139 2.96 4.85 20.18
C PRO A 139 4.16 5.15 19.26
N VAL A 140 5.36 5.21 19.87
CA VAL A 140 6.61 5.26 19.11
C VAL A 140 6.79 3.96 18.36
N ARG A 141 7.27 4.05 17.12
CA ARG A 141 7.52 2.89 16.24
C ARG A 141 8.88 3.03 15.57
N ILE A 142 9.54 1.92 15.38
CA ILE A 142 10.71 1.85 14.50
C ILE A 142 10.19 1.64 13.07
N VAL A 143 10.62 2.51 12.16
CA VAL A 143 10.33 2.43 10.74
C VAL A 143 11.63 2.52 9.95
N HIS A 144 11.66 1.92 8.75
CA HIS A 144 12.81 1.97 7.89
C HIS A 144 12.62 3.00 6.79
N VAL A 145 13.54 3.95 6.68
CA VAL A 145 13.64 4.92 5.59
C VAL A 145 14.88 4.59 4.76
N GLU A 146 14.70 4.13 3.54
CA GLU A 146 15.80 3.74 2.66
C GLU A 146 16.58 4.97 2.16
N SER A 147 15.86 6.02 1.75
CA SER A 147 16.48 7.26 1.27
C SER A 147 15.54 8.46 1.36
N ILE A 148 16.14 9.63 1.55
CA ILE A 148 15.49 10.94 1.37
C ILE A 148 16.37 11.73 0.41
N GLU A 149 15.83 12.05 -0.76
CA GLU A 149 16.50 12.83 -1.80
C GLU A 149 15.81 14.19 -1.94
N LEU A 150 16.52 15.27 -1.62
CA LEU A 150 16.02 16.63 -1.79
C LEU A 150 16.26 17.07 -3.23
N HIS A 151 15.26 17.75 -3.83
CA HIS A 151 15.33 18.20 -5.23
C HIS A 151 15.52 19.71 -5.35
N GLU A 152 14.63 20.49 -4.77
CA GLU A 152 14.59 21.93 -4.91
C GLU A 152 13.94 22.62 -3.71
N GLU A 153 14.29 23.85 -3.48
CA GLU A 153 13.54 24.75 -2.60
C GLU A 153 12.26 25.21 -3.30
N THR A 154 11.20 25.37 -2.52
CA THR A 154 9.94 25.91 -3.04
C THR A 154 9.78 27.37 -2.60
N PRO A 155 8.99 28.21 -3.33
CA PRO A 155 8.94 29.65 -3.08
C PRO A 155 8.58 30.07 -1.66
N ASP A 156 7.83 29.25 -0.93
CA ASP A 156 7.33 29.57 0.42
C ASP A 156 8.15 28.83 1.52
N HIS A 157 9.46 28.93 1.43
CA HIS A 157 10.39 28.33 2.41
C HIS A 157 10.16 26.82 2.62
N GLY A 158 9.84 26.09 1.57
CA GLY A 158 9.70 24.64 1.61
C GLY A 158 10.79 23.93 0.82
N VAL A 159 10.83 22.62 0.93
CA VAL A 159 11.67 21.75 0.09
C VAL A 159 10.84 20.62 -0.48
N ARG A 160 11.10 20.29 -1.75
CA ARG A 160 10.55 19.10 -2.40
C ARG A 160 11.54 17.95 -2.30
N MET A 161 11.05 16.79 -1.96
CA MET A 161 11.88 15.60 -1.75
C MET A 161 11.19 14.33 -2.22
N THR A 162 12.01 13.35 -2.61
CA THR A 162 11.58 11.96 -2.81
C THR A 162 12.01 11.12 -1.63
N ILE A 163 11.08 10.36 -1.06
CA ILE A 163 11.31 9.51 0.11
C ILE A 163 10.98 8.06 -0.28
N ARG A 164 11.96 7.15 -0.10
CA ARG A 164 11.75 5.71 -0.18
C ARG A 164 11.73 5.13 1.22
N CYS A 165 10.69 4.37 1.56
CA CYS A 165 10.54 3.88 2.91
C CYS A 165 9.71 2.59 2.97
N GLY A 166 9.85 1.89 4.10
CA GLY A 166 9.10 0.70 4.42
C GLY A 166 7.66 0.98 4.88
N ARG A 167 6.99 -0.10 5.24
CA ARG A 167 5.63 -0.05 5.80
C ARG A 167 5.59 0.76 7.10
N GLY A 168 4.52 1.54 7.24
CA GLY A 168 4.19 2.22 8.49
C GLY A 168 4.89 3.55 8.70
N THR A 169 5.77 3.96 7.77
CA THR A 169 6.40 5.28 7.78
C THR A 169 5.37 6.36 7.49
N TYR A 170 5.35 7.39 8.32
CA TYR A 170 4.51 8.58 8.18
C TYR A 170 5.35 9.73 7.63
N ILE A 171 5.06 10.14 6.41
CA ILE A 171 5.80 11.24 5.75
C ILE A 171 5.53 12.57 6.46
N ARG A 172 4.35 12.72 7.04
CA ARG A 172 4.00 13.87 7.92
C ARG A 172 5.00 14.01 9.08
N SER A 173 5.32 12.89 9.73
CA SER A 173 6.29 12.90 10.82
C SER A 173 7.72 13.14 10.33
N ILE A 174 8.10 12.71 9.10
CA ILE A 174 9.40 13.08 8.50
C ILE A 174 9.50 14.60 8.37
N CYS A 175 8.45 15.28 7.90
CA CYS A 175 8.46 16.74 7.77
C CYS A 175 8.53 17.44 9.14
N ASP A 176 7.78 16.98 10.12
CA ASP A 176 7.80 17.48 11.49
C ASP A 176 9.18 17.29 12.15
N ASP A 177 9.79 16.13 11.96
CA ASP A 177 11.13 15.83 12.49
C ASP A 177 12.24 16.63 11.78
N LEU A 178 12.11 16.90 10.47
CA LEU A 178 12.99 17.85 9.77
C LEU A 178 12.90 19.23 10.40
N GLY A 179 11.70 19.70 10.75
CA GLY A 179 11.51 20.96 11.45
C GLY A 179 12.23 21.00 12.78
N LYS A 180 12.10 19.96 13.61
CA LYS A 180 12.79 19.83 14.90
C LYS A 180 14.31 19.83 14.76
N LEU A 181 14.83 19.07 13.79
CA LEU A 181 16.28 18.95 13.54
C LEU A 181 16.90 20.25 13.03
N THR A 182 16.16 21.03 12.26
CA THR A 182 16.63 22.32 11.72
C THR A 182 16.35 23.51 12.64
N GLY A 183 15.56 23.31 13.71
CA GLY A 183 15.17 24.38 14.64
C GLY A 183 14.13 25.36 14.06
N CYS A 184 13.40 24.98 13.01
CA CYS A 184 12.30 25.75 12.44
C CYS A 184 11.06 24.86 12.31
N PRO A 185 9.91 25.18 12.95
CA PRO A 185 8.70 24.38 12.86
C PRO A 185 8.32 24.08 11.42
N ALA A 186 7.92 22.83 11.13
CA ALA A 186 7.60 22.41 9.77
C ALA A 186 6.39 21.45 9.74
N HIS A 187 5.78 21.34 8.58
CA HIS A 187 4.69 20.42 8.30
C HIS A 187 4.73 19.92 6.86
N MET A 188 4.06 18.82 6.57
CA MET A 188 3.88 18.32 5.21
C MET A 188 2.83 19.16 4.47
N ARG A 189 3.22 19.81 3.38
CA ARG A 189 2.31 20.63 2.55
C ARG A 189 1.69 19.82 1.41
N PHE A 190 2.44 18.90 0.83
CA PHE A 190 2.01 18.08 -0.30
C PHE A 190 2.51 16.66 -0.17
N LEU A 191 1.72 15.68 -0.65
CA LEU A 191 2.12 14.28 -0.73
C LEU A 191 1.55 13.61 -1.96
N LEU A 192 2.45 12.98 -2.74
CA LEU A 192 2.13 12.09 -3.83
C LEU A 192 2.79 10.73 -3.61
N ARG A 193 2.02 9.65 -3.48
CA ARG A 193 2.60 8.32 -3.52
C ARG A 193 2.86 7.90 -4.96
N ALA A 194 4.13 7.94 -5.37
CA ALA A 194 4.56 7.59 -6.73
C ALA A 194 4.59 6.07 -6.94
N GLN A 195 4.85 5.30 -5.86
CA GLN A 195 4.96 3.84 -5.95
C GLN A 195 4.49 3.15 -4.66
N SER A 196 3.91 1.96 -4.81
CA SER A 196 3.56 1.04 -3.73
C SER A 196 3.87 -0.40 -4.18
N GLY A 197 5.02 -0.94 -3.77
CA GLY A 197 5.56 -2.19 -4.30
C GLY A 197 5.75 -2.10 -5.82
N VAL A 198 5.13 -3.00 -6.56
CA VAL A 198 5.21 -3.03 -8.04
C VAL A 198 4.24 -2.06 -8.74
N PHE A 199 3.33 -1.44 -8.00
CA PHE A 199 2.37 -0.48 -8.54
C PHE A 199 3.02 0.90 -8.63
N THR A 200 3.07 1.48 -9.83
CA THR A 200 3.71 2.77 -10.13
C THR A 200 2.70 3.74 -10.76
N LEU A 201 3.06 5.01 -10.90
CA LEU A 201 2.25 6.00 -11.61
C LEU A 201 1.98 5.60 -13.06
N ASP A 202 2.96 4.97 -13.75
CA ASP A 202 2.82 4.55 -15.15
C ASP A 202 1.72 3.50 -15.36
N SER A 203 1.46 2.68 -14.34
CA SER A 203 0.39 1.67 -14.36
C SER A 203 -0.91 2.15 -13.73
N ALA A 204 -0.96 3.39 -13.26
CA ALA A 204 -2.14 3.94 -12.61
C ALA A 204 -3.12 4.52 -13.63
N MET A 205 -4.41 4.39 -13.34
CA MET A 205 -5.50 5.03 -14.08
C MET A 205 -6.31 5.94 -13.16
N THR A 206 -6.89 6.97 -13.71
CA THR A 206 -7.80 7.84 -12.99
C THR A 206 -9.14 7.14 -12.72
N MET A 207 -9.94 7.69 -11.84
CA MET A 207 -11.28 7.17 -11.56
C MET A 207 -12.21 7.34 -12.77
N GLU A 208 -12.02 8.41 -13.53
CA GLU A 208 -12.77 8.72 -14.76
C GLU A 208 -12.46 7.71 -15.86
N GLU A 209 -11.17 7.38 -16.06
CA GLU A 209 -10.76 6.33 -17.01
C GLU A 209 -11.34 4.97 -16.64
N ALA A 210 -11.26 4.60 -15.36
CA ALA A 210 -11.87 3.35 -14.88
C ALA A 210 -13.38 3.31 -15.13
N ALA A 211 -14.09 4.42 -14.91
CA ALA A 211 -15.52 4.53 -15.20
C ALA A 211 -15.83 4.43 -16.70
N ALA A 212 -14.99 5.05 -17.54
CA ALA A 212 -15.13 4.96 -18.99
C ALA A 212 -14.95 3.52 -19.49
N TYR A 213 -13.93 2.79 -19.01
CA TYR A 213 -13.74 1.38 -19.33
C TYR A 213 -14.89 0.50 -18.84
N GLN A 214 -15.44 0.79 -17.65
CA GLN A 214 -16.62 0.08 -17.16
C GLN A 214 -17.84 0.32 -18.04
N ALA A 215 -18.10 1.55 -18.44
CA ALA A 215 -19.21 1.89 -19.32
C ALA A 215 -19.10 1.24 -20.72
N GLN A 216 -17.88 1.03 -21.20
CA GLN A 216 -17.57 0.32 -22.45
C GLN A 216 -17.59 -1.20 -22.29
N GLY A 217 -17.73 -1.74 -21.07
CA GLY A 217 -17.64 -3.19 -20.80
C GLY A 217 -16.23 -3.77 -20.93
N THR A 218 -15.20 -2.93 -20.96
CA THR A 218 -13.80 -3.33 -21.17
C THR A 218 -12.95 -3.34 -19.88
N LEU A 219 -13.48 -2.90 -18.73
CA LEU A 219 -12.72 -2.77 -17.48
C LEU A 219 -12.02 -4.08 -17.08
N GLN A 220 -12.62 -5.24 -17.35
CA GLN A 220 -12.03 -6.55 -17.03
C GLN A 220 -10.67 -6.76 -17.69
N SER A 221 -10.45 -6.28 -18.92
CA SER A 221 -9.17 -6.39 -19.62
C SER A 221 -8.09 -5.42 -19.11
N HIS A 222 -8.49 -4.44 -18.31
CA HIS A 222 -7.57 -3.49 -17.65
C HIS A 222 -7.22 -3.89 -16.20
N LEU A 223 -7.78 -4.99 -15.70
CA LEU A 223 -7.38 -5.51 -14.40
C LEU A 223 -5.99 -6.15 -14.48
N LEU A 224 -5.14 -5.76 -13.56
CA LEU A 224 -3.87 -6.45 -13.35
C LEU A 224 -4.13 -7.82 -12.71
N PRO A 225 -3.39 -8.88 -13.10
CA PRO A 225 -3.64 -10.24 -12.66
C PRO A 225 -3.49 -10.42 -11.14
N LEU A 226 -4.08 -11.51 -10.60
CA LEU A 226 -4.10 -11.78 -9.16
C LEU A 226 -2.70 -11.88 -8.54
N ASP A 227 -1.72 -12.35 -9.28
CA ASP A 227 -0.35 -12.51 -8.82
C ASP A 227 0.55 -11.30 -9.10
N TYR A 228 0.02 -10.23 -9.71
CA TYR A 228 0.82 -9.05 -10.11
C TYR A 228 1.63 -8.45 -8.97
N GLY A 229 1.02 -8.27 -7.79
CA GLY A 229 1.69 -7.68 -6.63
C GLY A 229 2.70 -8.58 -5.91
N ILE A 230 2.78 -9.86 -6.29
CA ILE A 230 3.54 -10.89 -5.57
C ILE A 230 4.52 -11.67 -6.46
N GLN A 231 4.79 -11.20 -7.68
CA GLN A 231 5.63 -11.91 -8.67
C GLN A 231 7.08 -12.15 -8.22
N HIS A 232 7.58 -11.38 -7.28
CA HIS A 232 8.89 -11.55 -6.64
C HIS A 232 8.97 -12.77 -5.70
N MET A 233 7.82 -13.33 -5.30
CA MET A 233 7.79 -14.53 -4.45
C MET A 233 8.06 -15.80 -5.27
N PRO A 234 8.62 -16.87 -4.66
CA PRO A 234 8.87 -18.13 -5.35
C PRO A 234 7.63 -18.66 -6.07
N ARG A 235 7.87 -19.39 -7.18
CA ARG A 235 6.82 -20.07 -7.96
C ARG A 235 6.96 -21.58 -7.82
N ALA A 236 5.83 -22.26 -7.66
CA ALA A 236 5.71 -23.71 -7.67
C ALA A 236 4.62 -24.14 -8.66
N ASP A 237 4.96 -25.05 -9.57
CA ASP A 237 4.09 -25.48 -10.65
C ASP A 237 3.52 -26.88 -10.35
N ALA A 238 2.26 -26.95 -9.95
CA ALA A 238 1.59 -28.20 -9.66
C ALA A 238 1.33 -28.98 -10.96
N PRO A 239 1.79 -30.25 -11.08
CA PRO A 239 1.49 -31.07 -12.23
C PRO A 239 -0.01 -31.35 -12.38
N GLU A 240 -0.47 -31.57 -13.61
CA GLU A 240 -1.90 -31.77 -13.91
C GLU A 240 -2.53 -32.94 -13.14
N TRP A 241 -1.79 -33.99 -12.90
CA TRP A 241 -2.30 -35.13 -12.12
C TRP A 241 -2.60 -34.80 -10.64
N LEU A 242 -2.11 -33.64 -10.12
CA LEU A 242 -2.47 -33.10 -8.80
C LEU A 242 -3.73 -32.20 -8.84
N ARG A 243 -4.37 -31.99 -9.99
CA ARG A 243 -5.53 -31.11 -10.15
C ARG A 243 -6.61 -31.34 -9.09
N LYS A 244 -6.95 -32.61 -8.84
CA LYS A 244 -7.99 -32.95 -7.85
C LYS A 244 -7.61 -32.46 -6.45
N GLN A 245 -6.34 -32.61 -6.05
CA GLN A 245 -5.83 -32.13 -4.77
C GLN A 245 -5.81 -30.59 -4.72
N VAL A 246 -5.36 -29.94 -5.79
CA VAL A 246 -5.36 -28.48 -5.90
C VAL A 246 -6.78 -27.92 -5.79
N CYS A 247 -7.73 -28.45 -6.57
CA CYS A 247 -9.13 -28.00 -6.57
C CYS A 247 -9.81 -28.16 -5.19
N ASN A 248 -9.43 -29.21 -4.45
CA ASN A 248 -10.00 -29.50 -3.13
C ASN A 248 -9.21 -28.86 -1.97
N GLY A 249 -8.15 -28.08 -2.26
CA GLY A 249 -7.33 -27.45 -1.21
C GLY A 249 -6.55 -28.45 -0.35
N VAL A 250 -6.30 -29.65 -0.85
CA VAL A 250 -5.51 -30.66 -0.15
C VAL A 250 -4.04 -30.30 -0.23
N LYS A 251 -3.28 -30.49 0.83
CA LYS A 251 -1.84 -30.30 0.84
C LYS A 251 -1.16 -31.12 -0.26
N LEU A 252 -0.17 -30.54 -0.92
CA LEU A 252 0.53 -31.15 -2.05
C LEU A 252 1.89 -31.70 -1.60
N PRO A 253 2.33 -32.89 -2.05
CA PRO A 253 3.66 -33.39 -1.73
C PRO A 253 4.73 -32.53 -2.40
N ALA A 254 5.50 -31.75 -1.62
CA ALA A 254 6.45 -30.76 -2.14
C ALA A 254 7.48 -31.36 -3.12
N ARG A 255 7.98 -32.58 -2.84
CA ARG A 255 8.92 -33.29 -3.73
C ARG A 255 8.37 -33.60 -5.13
N ARG A 256 7.05 -33.52 -5.33
CA ARG A 256 6.37 -33.80 -6.61
C ARG A 256 5.89 -32.52 -7.32
N VAL A 257 6.17 -31.36 -6.74
CA VAL A 257 5.80 -30.07 -7.31
C VAL A 257 7.08 -29.32 -7.68
N PRO A 258 7.38 -29.13 -8.97
CA PRO A 258 8.49 -28.30 -9.41
C PRO A 258 8.49 -26.92 -8.75
N GLY A 259 9.68 -26.46 -8.34
CA GLY A 259 9.85 -25.21 -7.62
C GLY A 259 9.53 -25.27 -6.10
N ALA A 260 9.07 -26.42 -5.59
CA ALA A 260 8.72 -26.54 -4.19
C ALA A 260 9.67 -27.38 -3.33
N LYS A 261 10.45 -28.27 -3.99
CA LYS A 261 11.32 -29.22 -3.28
C LYS A 261 12.42 -28.53 -2.47
N GLU A 262 13.00 -27.49 -3.04
CA GLU A 262 14.14 -26.73 -2.50
C GLU A 262 13.74 -25.53 -1.64
N LEU A 263 12.44 -25.27 -1.48
CA LEU A 263 11.98 -24.16 -0.64
C LEU A 263 12.36 -24.41 0.84
N PRO A 264 12.86 -23.40 1.54
CA PRO A 264 13.05 -23.46 2.99
C PRO A 264 11.75 -23.78 3.74
N GLU A 265 11.86 -24.31 4.95
CA GLU A 265 10.71 -24.53 5.86
C GLU A 265 9.99 -23.20 6.14
N GLY A 266 8.68 -23.20 6.06
CA GLY A 266 7.84 -22.00 6.23
C GLY A 266 7.81 -21.05 5.04
N GLN A 267 8.67 -21.23 4.02
CA GLN A 267 8.71 -20.33 2.84
C GLN A 267 7.38 -20.38 2.09
N VAL A 268 6.79 -19.22 1.93
CA VAL A 268 5.57 -19.03 1.14
C VAL A 268 5.91 -18.95 -0.35
N THR A 269 5.10 -19.61 -1.17
CA THR A 269 5.25 -19.70 -2.63
C THR A 269 3.92 -19.49 -3.34
N ARG A 270 3.98 -18.99 -4.56
CA ARG A 270 2.85 -18.93 -5.49
C ARG A 270 2.67 -20.30 -6.14
N VAL A 271 1.45 -20.82 -6.12
CA VAL A 271 1.15 -22.12 -6.73
C VAL A 271 0.36 -21.93 -8.01
N TYR A 272 0.83 -22.57 -9.08
CA TYR A 272 0.20 -22.57 -10.40
C TYR A 272 -0.20 -23.97 -10.80
N LEU A 273 -1.24 -24.05 -11.63
CA LEU A 273 -1.66 -25.25 -12.34
C LEU A 273 -1.96 -24.86 -13.79
N ARG A 274 -1.22 -25.39 -14.79
CA ARG A 274 -1.31 -24.97 -16.20
C ARG A 274 -1.17 -23.46 -16.39
N ASP A 275 -0.14 -22.87 -15.80
CA ASP A 275 0.11 -21.41 -15.83
C ASP A 275 -1.00 -20.53 -15.19
N GLU A 276 -2.04 -21.12 -14.67
CA GLU A 276 -3.08 -20.41 -13.93
C GLU A 276 -2.69 -20.32 -12.44
N PHE A 277 -2.76 -19.12 -11.86
CA PHE A 277 -2.47 -18.88 -10.46
C PHE A 277 -3.62 -19.37 -9.56
N TRP A 278 -3.30 -20.34 -8.68
CA TRP A 278 -4.27 -20.97 -7.78
C TRP A 278 -4.18 -20.50 -6.34
N GLY A 279 -3.14 -19.74 -5.98
CA GLY A 279 -3.02 -19.18 -4.64
C GLY A 279 -1.64 -19.32 -4.03
N MET A 280 -1.60 -19.17 -2.71
CA MET A 280 -0.39 -19.18 -1.90
C MET A 280 -0.35 -20.42 -1.02
N ALA A 281 0.80 -21.07 -0.97
CA ALA A 281 1.07 -22.16 -0.05
C ALA A 281 2.42 -21.96 0.64
N ALA A 282 2.63 -22.59 1.79
CA ALA A 282 3.93 -22.61 2.46
C ALA A 282 4.50 -24.03 2.50
N ARG A 283 5.83 -24.14 2.47
CA ARG A 283 6.50 -25.40 2.74
C ARG A 283 6.37 -25.74 4.22
N GLU A 284 5.77 -26.90 4.52
CA GLU A 284 5.64 -27.44 5.87
C GLU A 284 6.01 -28.93 5.83
N GLY A 285 7.19 -29.24 6.31
CA GLY A 285 7.78 -30.58 6.22
C GLY A 285 7.85 -31.07 4.77
N GLU A 286 7.22 -32.18 4.45
CA GLU A 286 7.20 -32.77 3.11
C GLU A 286 6.08 -32.22 2.20
N PHE A 287 5.32 -31.22 2.66
CA PHE A 287 4.13 -30.75 1.95
C PHE A 287 4.19 -29.24 1.66
N LEU A 288 3.47 -28.83 0.61
CA LEU A 288 2.95 -27.49 0.45
C LEU A 288 1.56 -27.43 1.07
N VAL A 289 1.40 -26.56 2.07
CA VAL A 289 0.14 -26.33 2.78
C VAL A 289 -0.46 -25.00 2.37
N TRP A 290 -1.69 -24.99 1.93
CA TRP A 290 -2.37 -23.79 1.45
C TRP A 290 -2.51 -22.74 2.55
N LYS A 291 -2.06 -21.55 2.26
CA LYS A 291 -2.28 -20.34 3.07
C LYS A 291 -3.44 -19.50 2.51
N CYS A 292 -3.58 -19.49 1.18
CA CYS A 292 -4.66 -18.81 0.50
C CYS A 292 -4.96 -19.53 -0.82
N LEU A 293 -6.04 -20.29 -0.88
CA LEU A 293 -6.48 -20.97 -2.10
C LEU A 293 -7.44 -20.04 -2.88
N LEU A 294 -7.16 -19.80 -4.15
CA LEU A 294 -7.89 -18.91 -5.05
C LEU A 294 -8.35 -19.66 -6.31
N PRO A 295 -9.28 -20.62 -6.21
CA PRO A 295 -9.71 -21.39 -7.38
C PRO A 295 -10.29 -20.44 -8.43
N PRO A 296 -10.09 -20.71 -9.74
CA PRO A 296 -10.77 -19.97 -10.80
C PRO A 296 -12.29 -20.02 -10.61
N GLU A 297 -12.98 -19.02 -11.10
CA GLU A 297 -14.45 -19.08 -11.15
C GLU A 297 -14.81 -20.28 -12.01
N LYS A 298 -15.76 -21.10 -11.54
CA LYS A 298 -16.31 -22.15 -12.38
C LYS A 298 -16.91 -21.46 -13.59
N GLU A 299 -16.49 -21.82 -14.79
CA GLU A 299 -17.25 -21.49 -15.99
C GLU A 299 -18.67 -21.97 -15.70
N GLU A 300 -19.63 -21.03 -15.63
CA GLU A 300 -21.04 -21.40 -15.66
C GLU A 300 -21.24 -22.12 -16.98
N ASN A 301 -21.38 -23.44 -16.91
CA ASN A 301 -21.83 -24.22 -18.06
C ASN A 301 -23.19 -23.68 -18.46
N ASN A 302 -23.22 -22.73 -19.41
CA ASN A 302 -24.39 -22.41 -20.23
C ASN A 302 -24.71 -23.59 -21.17
N ALA A 303 -24.83 -24.77 -20.56
CA ALA A 303 -25.44 -25.93 -21.22
C ALA A 303 -26.87 -26.10 -20.70
N ASN A 304 -27.71 -25.13 -21.02
CA ASN A 304 -29.16 -25.28 -20.99
C ASN A 304 -29.78 -24.36 -22.03
N HIS A 305 -29.78 -24.83 -23.27
CA HIS A 305 -30.92 -24.63 -24.14
C HIS A 305 -31.15 -25.93 -24.90
N PRO A 306 -32.37 -26.52 -24.77
CA PRO A 306 -32.84 -27.61 -25.61
C PRO A 306 -33.11 -27.13 -27.04
#